data_5c568159c2b073d116817d1ea3c714f3
#
_entry.id   5c568159c2b073d116817d1ea3c714f3
#
_cell.length_a   1.000
_cell.length_b   1.000
_cell.length_c   1.000
_cell.angle_alpha   90.00
_cell.angle_beta   90.00
_cell.angle_gamma   90.00
#
_symmetry.space_group_name_H-M   'P 1'
#
loop_
_entity.id
_entity.type
_entity.pdbx_description
1 polymer ?
#
loop_
_entity_poly.entity_id
_entity_poly.type
_entity_poly.pdbx_seq_one_letter_code
_entity_poly.pdbx_strand_id
1 'polypeptide(L)'
;MMAQQGHALSGKKVLISGASAGIGRETALLLASQGMKVLALGRNAEALQALQDLAPKGSMGWLAGDLNDTTYLNALEPELSDVDVFLNNAGVLRYAPIMDLTAEDFSWMFETNVLASIQITQRVARHMVARRQGHLVFMTSIAAREVYRTASAYCATKHALSAMARSFRLELQEFGIKVSEIAPGMVDTDIRASSDHPVVIAAIQNRKFSPLSPAEVASAVLFALQSPPNLCPDLIELRPQGSV
;
A
#
# COMPACT_ATOMS: atom_id res chain seq x y z
N MET A 1 -21.68 -10.41 -20.36
CA MET A 1 -20.77 -11.27 -19.58
C MET A 1 -20.02 -10.52 -18.46
N MET A 2 -20.56 -9.45 -17.88
CA MET A 2 -19.89 -8.69 -16.77
C MET A 2 -20.50 -8.91 -15.37
N ALA A 3 -21.53 -9.73 -15.22
CA ALA A 3 -22.28 -9.88 -13.96
C ALA A 3 -21.77 -10.98 -13.00
N GLN A 4 -20.75 -11.77 -13.36
CA GLN A 4 -20.26 -12.88 -12.51
C GLN A 4 -18.96 -12.61 -11.77
N GLN A 5 -18.31 -11.45 -11.94
CA GLN A 5 -17.01 -11.17 -11.31
C GLN A 5 -17.11 -10.69 -9.84
N GLY A 6 -18.28 -10.23 -9.38
CA GLY A 6 -18.45 -9.73 -8.01
C GLY A 6 -18.37 -10.82 -6.92
N HIS A 7 -18.54 -12.09 -7.28
CA HIS A 7 -18.53 -13.20 -6.29
C HIS A 7 -17.12 -13.70 -5.92
N ALA A 8 -16.11 -13.42 -6.72
CA ALA A 8 -14.75 -13.95 -6.51
C ALA A 8 -14.01 -13.34 -5.28
N LEU A 9 -14.39 -12.15 -4.84
CA LEU A 9 -13.78 -11.45 -3.69
C LEU A 9 -14.62 -11.54 -2.42
N SER A 10 -15.93 -11.80 -2.54
CA SER A 10 -16.84 -11.84 -1.40
C SER A 10 -16.41 -12.88 -0.36
N GLY A 11 -16.38 -12.46 0.90
CA GLY A 11 -15.97 -13.29 2.05
C GLY A 11 -14.46 -13.44 2.24
N LYS A 12 -13.62 -13.06 1.28
CA LYS A 12 -12.15 -13.06 1.44
C LYS A 12 -11.70 -12.01 2.44
N LYS A 13 -10.66 -12.33 3.21
CA LYS A 13 -10.05 -11.41 4.18
C LYS A 13 -8.90 -10.64 3.55
N VAL A 14 -8.96 -9.32 3.66
CA VAL A 14 -7.87 -8.42 3.24
C VAL A 14 -7.29 -7.67 4.42
N LEU A 15 -5.97 -7.73 4.57
CA LEU A 15 -5.19 -6.92 5.49
C LEU A 15 -4.66 -5.70 4.74
N ILE A 16 -4.84 -4.50 5.29
CA ILE A 16 -4.39 -3.25 4.66
C ILE A 16 -3.55 -2.45 5.65
N SER A 17 -2.28 -2.25 5.35
CA SER A 17 -1.43 -1.34 6.14
C SER A 17 -1.58 0.11 5.67
N GLY A 18 -1.52 1.06 6.62
CA GLY A 18 -1.71 2.48 6.31
C GLY A 18 -3.14 2.81 5.88
N ALA A 19 -4.13 2.15 6.47
CA ALA A 19 -5.54 2.29 6.10
C ALA A 19 -6.24 3.53 6.70
N SER A 20 -5.58 4.27 7.59
CA SER A 20 -6.20 5.42 8.27
C SER A 20 -6.43 6.64 7.37
N ALA A 21 -5.77 6.72 6.20
CA ALA A 21 -5.87 7.86 5.28
C ALA A 21 -5.56 7.49 3.83
N GLY A 22 -5.82 8.40 2.92
CA GLY A 22 -5.38 8.37 1.52
C GLY A 22 -5.78 7.10 0.77
N ILE A 23 -4.84 6.52 0.04
CA ILE A 23 -5.06 5.34 -0.80
C ILE A 23 -5.56 4.14 0.02
N GLY A 24 -4.94 3.90 1.19
CA GLY A 24 -5.31 2.78 2.04
C GLY A 24 -6.76 2.86 2.52
N ARG A 25 -7.20 4.06 2.91
CA ARG A 25 -8.58 4.33 3.34
C ARG A 25 -9.59 4.08 2.21
N GLU A 26 -9.37 4.65 1.04
CA GLU A 26 -10.27 4.47 -0.10
C GLU A 26 -10.31 3.01 -0.58
N THR A 27 -9.15 2.33 -0.56
CA THR A 27 -9.09 0.91 -0.90
C THR A 27 -9.86 0.06 0.12
N ALA A 28 -9.75 0.37 1.41
CA ALA A 28 -10.47 -0.34 2.47
C ALA A 28 -12.00 -0.24 2.29
N LEU A 29 -12.52 0.97 2.02
CA LEU A 29 -13.94 1.18 1.75
C LEU A 29 -14.40 0.48 0.48
N LEU A 30 -13.63 0.59 -0.60
CA LEU A 30 -13.94 -0.05 -1.86
C LEU A 30 -14.01 -1.57 -1.72
N LEU A 31 -13.00 -2.20 -1.09
CA LEU A 31 -12.97 -3.66 -0.94
C LEU A 31 -14.05 -4.17 0.04
N ALA A 32 -14.35 -3.42 1.10
CA ALA A 32 -15.49 -3.70 1.98
C ALA A 32 -16.83 -3.68 1.22
N SER A 33 -17.02 -2.71 0.32
CA SER A 33 -18.22 -2.63 -0.55
C SER A 33 -18.33 -3.77 -1.54
N GLN A 34 -17.20 -4.41 -1.91
CA GLN A 34 -17.16 -5.63 -2.74
C GLN A 34 -17.40 -6.92 -1.92
N GLY A 35 -17.75 -6.82 -0.65
CA GLY A 35 -18.05 -7.96 0.23
C GLY A 35 -16.81 -8.62 0.85
N MET A 36 -15.64 -8.02 0.78
CA MET A 36 -14.45 -8.51 1.48
C MET A 36 -14.52 -8.16 2.98
N LYS A 37 -13.86 -8.98 3.80
CA LYS A 37 -13.61 -8.69 5.22
C LYS A 37 -12.29 -7.94 5.34
N VAL A 38 -12.35 -6.68 5.75
CA VAL A 38 -11.17 -5.81 5.85
C VAL A 38 -10.64 -5.80 7.28
N LEU A 39 -9.33 -6.03 7.45
CA LEU A 39 -8.60 -5.69 8.66
C LEU A 39 -7.69 -4.50 8.36
N ALA A 40 -8.05 -3.35 8.90
CA ALA A 40 -7.38 -2.08 8.66
C ALA A 40 -6.30 -1.83 9.72
N LEU A 41 -5.06 -1.60 9.29
CA LEU A 41 -3.93 -1.27 10.17
C LEU A 41 -3.50 0.18 9.97
N GLY A 42 -3.20 0.86 11.08
CA GLY A 42 -2.70 2.23 11.08
C GLY A 42 -2.34 2.69 12.49
N ARG A 43 -1.74 3.87 12.61
CA ARG A 43 -1.36 4.41 13.93
C ARG A 43 -2.45 5.22 14.61
N ASN A 44 -3.36 5.81 13.83
CA ASN A 44 -4.42 6.67 14.34
C ASN A 44 -5.71 5.86 14.56
N ALA A 45 -5.99 5.52 15.82
CA ALA A 45 -7.15 4.73 16.23
C ALA A 45 -8.48 5.44 15.91
N GLU A 46 -8.55 6.77 16.09
CA GLU A 46 -9.77 7.55 15.82
C GLU A 46 -10.11 7.53 14.33
N ALA A 47 -9.09 7.70 13.46
CA ALA A 47 -9.29 7.63 12.02
C ALA A 47 -9.68 6.22 11.55
N LEU A 48 -9.16 5.17 12.18
CA LEU A 48 -9.53 3.78 11.89
C LEU A 48 -10.96 3.47 12.36
N GLN A 49 -11.36 3.98 13.52
CA GLN A 49 -12.76 3.86 13.99
C GLN A 49 -13.72 4.58 13.04
N ALA A 50 -13.42 5.83 12.67
CA ALA A 50 -14.22 6.57 11.70
C ALA A 50 -14.31 5.87 10.32
N LEU A 51 -13.23 5.21 9.91
CA LEU A 51 -13.23 4.39 8.69
C LEU A 51 -14.17 3.18 8.81
N GLN A 52 -14.12 2.48 9.93
CA GLN A 52 -15.02 1.34 10.21
C GLN A 52 -16.49 1.77 10.21
N ASP A 53 -16.81 2.93 10.77
CA ASP A 53 -18.18 3.45 10.85
C ASP A 53 -18.77 3.77 9.47
N LEU A 54 -17.92 4.06 8.47
CA LEU A 54 -18.30 4.29 7.08
C LEU A 54 -18.46 3.01 6.26
N ALA A 55 -17.89 1.90 6.72
CA ALA A 55 -17.92 0.63 5.99
C ALA A 55 -19.26 -0.10 6.17
N PRO A 56 -19.64 -1.00 5.26
CA PRO A 56 -20.79 -1.89 5.47
C PRO A 56 -20.67 -2.62 6.81
N LYS A 57 -21.78 -2.71 7.55
CA LYS A 57 -21.79 -3.29 8.90
C LYS A 57 -21.19 -4.70 8.94
N GLY A 58 -20.20 -4.89 9.80
CA GLY A 58 -19.52 -6.20 9.98
C GLY A 58 -18.50 -6.56 8.90
N SER A 59 -18.23 -5.67 7.93
CA SER A 59 -17.24 -5.91 6.87
C SER A 59 -15.82 -5.47 7.26
N MET A 60 -15.65 -4.68 8.33
CA MET A 60 -14.35 -4.11 8.69
C MET A 60 -14.08 -4.23 10.19
N GLY A 61 -12.84 -4.63 10.50
CA GLY A 61 -12.20 -4.48 11.81
C GLY A 61 -10.93 -3.67 11.66
N TRP A 62 -10.33 -3.23 12.77
CA TRP A 62 -9.07 -2.51 12.75
C TRP A 62 -8.21 -2.80 13.99
N LEU A 63 -6.91 -2.58 13.83
CA LEU A 63 -5.93 -2.61 14.91
C LEU A 63 -4.97 -1.43 14.77
N ALA A 64 -4.87 -0.64 15.84
CA ALA A 64 -3.98 0.53 15.85
C ALA A 64 -2.62 0.17 16.43
N GLY A 65 -1.53 0.59 15.74
CA GLY A 65 -0.16 0.41 16.20
C GLY A 65 0.86 0.81 15.14
N ASP A 66 2.13 0.77 15.54
CA ASP A 66 3.25 1.06 14.66
C ASP A 66 3.86 -0.25 14.13
N LEU A 67 3.99 -0.36 12.81
CA LEU A 67 4.62 -1.52 12.16
C LEU A 67 6.12 -1.66 12.44
N ASN A 68 6.76 -0.62 13.00
CA ASN A 68 8.14 -0.70 13.49
C ASN A 68 8.22 -1.32 14.91
N ASP A 69 7.09 -1.44 15.62
CA ASP A 69 7.05 -2.06 16.94
C ASP A 69 6.87 -3.59 16.82
N THR A 70 7.90 -4.32 17.22
CA THR A 70 7.88 -5.79 17.23
C THR A 70 6.79 -6.33 18.14
N THR A 71 6.45 -5.65 19.24
CA THR A 71 5.37 -6.06 20.15
C THR A 71 4.03 -6.00 19.42
N TYR A 72 3.79 -4.92 18.68
CA TYR A 72 2.60 -4.78 17.85
C TYR A 72 2.54 -5.85 16.74
N LEU A 73 3.66 -6.09 16.04
CA LEU A 73 3.71 -7.14 15.02
C LEU A 73 3.43 -8.54 15.59
N ASN A 74 3.89 -8.82 16.83
CA ASN A 74 3.60 -10.08 17.51
C ASN A 74 2.11 -10.20 17.89
N ALA A 75 1.49 -9.09 18.29
CA ALA A 75 0.05 -9.06 18.59
C ALA A 75 -0.83 -9.26 17.36
N LEU A 76 -0.32 -8.97 16.15
CA LEU A 76 -1.04 -9.21 14.89
C LEU A 76 -1.04 -10.70 14.48
N GLU A 77 -0.11 -11.51 14.97
CA GLU A 77 0.11 -12.88 14.47
C GLU A 77 -1.17 -13.74 14.41
N PRO A 78 -2.08 -13.73 15.42
CA PRO A 78 -3.32 -14.50 15.37
C PRO A 78 -4.24 -14.11 14.21
N GLU A 79 -4.17 -12.85 13.77
CA GLU A 79 -5.02 -12.29 12.71
C GLU A 79 -4.52 -12.59 11.29
N LEU A 80 -3.28 -13.11 11.16
CA LEU A 80 -2.65 -13.30 9.86
C LEU A 80 -2.98 -14.64 9.20
N SER A 81 -3.45 -15.62 9.97
CA SER A 81 -3.57 -17.01 9.55
C SER A 81 -4.54 -17.24 8.38
N ASP A 82 -5.57 -16.41 8.23
CA ASP A 82 -6.63 -16.51 7.23
C ASP A 82 -6.66 -15.35 6.22
N VAL A 83 -5.62 -14.51 6.20
CA VAL A 83 -5.51 -13.38 5.27
C VAL A 83 -5.31 -13.87 3.83
N ASP A 84 -6.28 -13.59 2.95
CA ASP A 84 -6.23 -13.93 1.52
C ASP A 84 -5.48 -12.89 0.70
N VAL A 85 -5.57 -11.62 1.10
CA VAL A 85 -4.91 -10.49 0.42
C VAL A 85 -4.20 -9.63 1.45
N PHE A 86 -2.96 -9.25 1.16
CA PHE A 86 -2.26 -8.21 1.92
C PHE A 86 -1.92 -7.04 1.02
N LEU A 87 -2.52 -5.88 1.30
CA LEU A 87 -2.14 -4.61 0.70
C LEU A 87 -1.09 -3.92 1.58
N ASN A 88 0.16 -4.04 1.18
CA ASN A 88 1.30 -3.36 1.77
C ASN A 88 1.34 -1.92 1.26
N ASN A 89 0.64 -1.01 1.97
CA ASN A 89 0.43 0.37 1.54
C ASN A 89 1.03 1.40 2.51
N ALA A 90 1.27 1.05 3.77
CA ALA A 90 1.88 1.98 4.72
C ALA A 90 3.17 2.57 4.16
N GLY A 91 3.31 3.88 4.29
CA GLY A 91 4.49 4.58 3.83
C GLY A 91 4.47 6.03 4.23
N VAL A 92 5.66 6.61 4.25
CA VAL A 92 5.92 8.00 4.57
C VAL A 92 6.85 8.62 3.53
N LEU A 93 6.84 9.94 3.42
CA LEU A 93 7.82 10.64 2.61
C LEU A 93 8.18 12.00 3.21
N ARG A 94 9.39 12.43 2.96
CA ARG A 94 9.84 13.82 3.10
C ARG A 94 10.61 14.20 1.84
N TYR A 95 10.17 15.26 1.20
CA TYR A 95 10.84 15.85 0.07
C TYR A 95 11.64 17.07 0.53
N ALA A 96 12.93 17.10 0.20
CA ALA A 96 13.83 18.22 0.37
C ALA A 96 15.02 18.07 -0.58
N PRO A 97 15.77 19.15 -0.91
CA PRO A 97 17.08 19.01 -1.55
C PRO A 97 17.98 18.05 -0.76
N ILE A 98 18.79 17.25 -1.45
CA ILE A 98 19.57 16.18 -0.79
C ILE A 98 20.50 16.70 0.32
N MET A 99 20.96 17.94 0.19
CA MET A 99 21.83 18.57 1.19
C MET A 99 21.09 19.06 2.45
N ASP A 100 19.74 19.07 2.40
CA ASP A 100 18.87 19.53 3.49
C ASP A 100 18.11 18.35 4.15
N LEU A 101 18.30 17.13 3.63
CA LEU A 101 17.81 15.90 4.26
C LEU A 101 18.77 15.47 5.37
N THR A 102 18.24 15.16 6.55
CA THR A 102 19.02 14.65 7.68
C THR A 102 19.17 13.12 7.64
N ALA A 103 20.10 12.58 8.43
CA ALA A 103 20.22 11.12 8.60
C ALA A 103 18.94 10.50 9.19
N GLU A 104 18.25 11.25 10.05
CA GLU A 104 16.98 10.85 10.67
C GLU A 104 15.86 10.78 9.63
N ASP A 105 15.79 11.70 8.66
CA ASP A 105 14.84 11.65 7.56
C ASP A 105 15.03 10.38 6.72
N PHE A 106 16.29 10.02 6.41
CA PHE A 106 16.61 8.78 5.71
C PHE A 106 16.19 7.56 6.53
N SER A 107 16.60 7.48 7.80
CA SER A 107 16.28 6.36 8.69
C SER A 107 14.78 6.18 8.80
N TRP A 108 14.03 7.24 9.10
CA TRP A 108 12.58 7.20 9.22
C TRP A 108 11.87 6.66 7.97
N MET A 109 12.29 7.14 6.77
CA MET A 109 11.70 6.65 5.52
C MET A 109 12.09 5.19 5.24
N PHE A 110 13.33 4.77 5.50
CA PHE A 110 13.75 3.38 5.28
C PHE A 110 13.13 2.42 6.28
N GLU A 111 13.06 2.78 7.55
CA GLU A 111 12.42 1.98 8.59
C GLU A 111 10.95 1.72 8.26
N THR A 112 10.19 2.77 7.92
CA THR A 112 8.76 2.65 7.64
C THR A 112 8.49 2.01 6.28
N ASN A 113 9.10 2.54 5.21
CA ASN A 113 8.74 2.13 3.85
C ASN A 113 9.34 0.78 3.44
N VAL A 114 10.47 0.39 4.05
CA VAL A 114 11.21 -0.82 3.67
C VAL A 114 11.20 -1.85 4.78
N LEU A 115 11.79 -1.58 5.93
CA LEU A 115 12.00 -2.59 6.96
C LEU A 115 10.67 -3.09 7.56
N ALA A 116 9.82 -2.19 8.04
CA ALA A 116 8.51 -2.54 8.57
C ALA A 116 7.63 -3.23 7.54
N SER A 117 7.65 -2.71 6.30
CA SER A 117 6.94 -3.27 5.16
C SER A 117 7.34 -4.72 4.87
N ILE A 118 8.64 -5.03 4.87
CA ILE A 118 9.15 -6.39 4.64
C ILE A 118 8.81 -7.31 5.82
N GLN A 119 8.97 -6.85 7.05
CA GLN A 119 8.70 -7.65 8.25
C GLN A 119 7.25 -8.15 8.30
N ILE A 120 6.27 -7.27 8.09
CA ILE A 120 4.86 -7.69 8.06
C ILE A 120 4.57 -8.57 6.83
N THR A 121 5.15 -8.26 5.66
CA THR A 121 4.97 -9.09 4.46
C THR A 121 5.48 -10.51 4.69
N GLN A 122 6.64 -10.70 5.31
CA GLN A 122 7.18 -12.02 5.61
C GLN A 122 6.27 -12.82 6.55
N ARG A 123 5.69 -12.18 7.57
CA ARG A 123 4.74 -12.84 8.49
C ARG A 123 3.51 -13.32 7.73
N VAL A 124 2.86 -12.44 6.97
CA VAL A 124 1.69 -12.80 6.14
C VAL A 124 2.04 -13.88 5.12
N ALA A 125 3.17 -13.74 4.42
CA ALA A 125 3.59 -14.69 3.40
C ALA A 125 3.80 -16.11 3.94
N ARG A 126 4.32 -16.29 5.18
CA ARG A 126 4.44 -17.61 5.81
C ARG A 126 3.10 -18.33 5.92
N HIS A 127 2.05 -17.63 6.33
CA HIS A 127 0.69 -18.20 6.40
C HIS A 127 0.12 -18.48 5.01
N MET A 128 0.35 -17.61 4.03
CA MET A 128 -0.06 -17.83 2.65
C MET A 128 0.64 -19.06 2.03
N VAL A 129 1.96 -19.21 2.25
CA VAL A 129 2.75 -20.38 1.81
C VAL A 129 2.19 -21.67 2.38
N ALA A 130 1.91 -21.70 3.69
CA ALA A 130 1.34 -22.88 4.35
C ALA A 130 -0.01 -23.30 3.75
N ARG A 131 -0.83 -22.33 3.29
CA ARG A 131 -2.12 -22.58 2.66
C ARG A 131 -2.05 -22.73 1.14
N ARG A 132 -0.88 -22.45 0.54
CA ARG A 132 -0.65 -22.38 -0.91
C ARG A 132 -1.65 -21.46 -1.63
N GLN A 133 -2.01 -20.36 -1.00
CA GLN A 133 -2.99 -19.38 -1.50
C GLN A 133 -2.73 -18.01 -0.92
N GLY A 134 -2.77 -16.96 -1.75
CA GLY A 134 -2.68 -15.58 -1.31
C GLY A 134 -2.35 -14.61 -2.45
N HIS A 135 -2.52 -13.33 -2.15
CA HIS A 135 -2.13 -12.24 -3.05
C HIS A 135 -1.48 -11.11 -2.25
N LEU A 136 -0.20 -10.88 -2.46
CA LEU A 136 0.53 -9.74 -1.93
C LEU A 136 0.45 -8.58 -2.92
N VAL A 137 -0.01 -7.42 -2.48
CA VAL A 137 -0.08 -6.20 -3.30
C VAL A 137 0.79 -5.13 -2.66
N PHE A 138 1.81 -4.68 -3.37
CA PHE A 138 2.72 -3.64 -2.91
C PHE A 138 2.35 -2.28 -3.50
N MET A 139 2.07 -1.30 -2.65
CA MET A 139 1.91 0.08 -3.04
C MET A 139 3.29 0.73 -3.19
N THR A 140 3.85 0.64 -4.39
CA THR A 140 5.13 1.25 -4.70
C THR A 140 4.96 2.71 -5.14
N SER A 141 5.49 3.12 -6.26
CA SER A 141 5.35 4.44 -6.89
C SER A 141 6.04 4.42 -8.24
N ILE A 142 5.74 5.35 -9.14
CA ILE A 142 6.61 5.66 -10.28
C ILE A 142 8.03 6.02 -9.82
N ALA A 143 8.19 6.58 -8.62
CA ALA A 143 9.47 6.83 -7.96
C ALA A 143 10.28 5.55 -7.65
N ALA A 144 9.76 4.37 -7.91
CA ALA A 144 10.48 3.10 -7.87
C ALA A 144 11.22 2.78 -9.19
N ARG A 145 11.04 3.60 -10.23
CA ARG A 145 11.65 3.44 -11.57
C ARG A 145 12.30 4.72 -12.06
N GLU A 146 11.87 5.83 -11.54
CA GLU A 146 12.36 7.17 -11.88
C GLU A 146 12.91 7.85 -10.63
N VAL A 147 13.77 8.81 -10.82
CA VAL A 147 14.29 9.66 -9.73
C VAL A 147 13.88 11.09 -9.97
N TYR A 148 13.51 11.78 -8.89
CA TYR A 148 13.07 13.16 -8.97
C TYR A 148 13.96 14.06 -8.10
N ARG A 149 14.13 15.30 -8.53
CA ARG A 149 14.75 16.33 -7.68
C ARG A 149 13.98 16.41 -6.37
N THR A 150 14.67 16.61 -5.27
CA THR A 150 14.14 16.70 -3.91
C THR A 150 13.51 15.41 -3.32
N ALA A 151 13.53 14.30 -4.04
CA ALA A 151 12.89 13.04 -3.64
C ALA A 151 13.88 11.88 -3.45
N SER A 152 15.18 12.16 -3.27
CA SER A 152 16.26 11.13 -3.30
C SER A 152 16.02 9.96 -2.35
N ALA A 153 15.79 10.22 -1.07
CA ALA A 153 15.56 9.17 -0.07
C ALA A 153 14.26 8.40 -0.34
N TYR A 154 13.18 9.10 -0.68
CA TYR A 154 11.92 8.46 -1.03
C TYR A 154 12.05 7.56 -2.28
N CYS A 155 12.68 8.05 -3.35
CA CYS A 155 12.95 7.22 -4.54
C CYS A 155 13.75 5.96 -4.16
N ALA A 156 14.79 6.10 -3.34
CA ALA A 156 15.59 4.96 -2.89
C ALA A 156 14.74 3.92 -2.14
N THR A 157 13.85 4.35 -1.22
CA THR A 157 12.94 3.42 -0.51
C THR A 157 11.97 2.73 -1.46
N LYS A 158 11.44 3.43 -2.46
CA LYS A 158 10.48 2.84 -3.41
C LYS A 158 11.17 1.91 -4.41
N HIS A 159 12.41 2.18 -4.83
CA HIS A 159 13.23 1.23 -5.59
C HIS A 159 13.51 -0.04 -4.78
N ALA A 160 13.88 0.09 -3.50
CA ALA A 160 14.09 -1.05 -2.62
C ALA A 160 12.82 -1.89 -2.48
N LEU A 161 11.66 -1.26 -2.23
CA LEU A 161 10.38 -1.94 -2.09
C LEU A 161 9.97 -2.68 -3.38
N SER A 162 10.17 -2.07 -4.56
CA SER A 162 9.90 -2.70 -5.85
C SER A 162 10.83 -3.90 -6.12
N ALA A 163 12.12 -3.80 -5.75
CA ALA A 163 13.04 -4.94 -5.86
C ALA A 163 12.59 -6.10 -4.97
N MET A 164 12.14 -5.81 -3.74
CA MET A 164 11.61 -6.83 -2.83
C MET A 164 10.32 -7.45 -3.34
N ALA A 165 9.38 -6.65 -3.88
CA ALA A 165 8.15 -7.19 -4.47
C ALA A 165 8.45 -8.19 -5.60
N ARG A 166 9.43 -7.90 -6.46
CA ARG A 166 9.89 -8.81 -7.51
C ARG A 166 10.55 -10.07 -6.96
N SER A 167 11.35 -9.98 -5.89
CA SER A 167 11.90 -11.15 -5.21
C SER A 167 10.79 -12.03 -4.64
N PHE A 168 9.85 -11.45 -3.89
CA PHE A 168 8.69 -12.19 -3.38
C PHE A 168 7.93 -12.91 -4.49
N ARG A 169 7.73 -12.27 -5.65
CA ARG A 169 7.06 -12.92 -6.78
C ARG A 169 7.82 -14.14 -7.29
N LEU A 170 9.14 -14.02 -7.48
CA LEU A 170 9.97 -15.12 -7.98
C LEU A 170 10.01 -16.31 -7.02
N GLU A 171 10.06 -16.04 -5.71
CA GLU A 171 10.16 -17.05 -4.68
C GLU A 171 8.82 -17.69 -4.30
N LEU A 172 7.71 -16.94 -4.39
CA LEU A 172 6.42 -17.40 -3.87
C LEU A 172 5.47 -17.96 -4.95
N GLN A 173 5.77 -17.79 -6.23
CA GLN A 173 4.95 -18.29 -7.32
C GLN A 173 4.79 -19.82 -7.30
N GLU A 174 5.79 -20.58 -6.86
CA GLU A 174 5.72 -22.04 -6.73
C GLU A 174 4.72 -22.50 -5.65
N PHE A 175 4.39 -21.61 -4.73
CA PHE A 175 3.38 -21.83 -3.69
C PHE A 175 1.99 -21.32 -4.09
N GLY A 176 1.79 -20.86 -5.34
CA GLY A 176 0.51 -20.36 -5.83
C GLY A 176 0.15 -18.97 -5.32
N ILE A 177 1.12 -18.20 -4.81
CA ILE A 177 0.91 -16.85 -4.29
C ILE A 177 1.15 -15.84 -5.40
N LYS A 178 0.18 -14.93 -5.59
CA LYS A 178 0.31 -13.81 -6.50
C LYS A 178 1.02 -12.64 -5.82
N VAL A 179 1.80 -11.88 -6.59
CA VAL A 179 2.44 -10.65 -6.13
C VAL A 179 2.28 -9.59 -7.20
N SER A 180 1.63 -8.49 -6.85
CA SER A 180 1.40 -7.34 -7.74
C SER A 180 2.00 -6.06 -7.17
N GLU A 181 2.49 -5.19 -8.05
CA GLU A 181 2.87 -3.82 -7.72
C GLU A 181 1.83 -2.84 -8.29
N ILE A 182 1.37 -1.92 -7.46
CA ILE A 182 0.63 -0.73 -7.89
C ILE A 182 1.59 0.46 -7.73
N ALA A 183 1.89 1.13 -8.81
CA ALA A 183 2.90 2.19 -8.88
C ALA A 183 2.28 3.53 -9.30
N PRO A 184 1.60 4.24 -8.40
CA PRO A 184 1.01 5.53 -8.72
C PRO A 184 2.07 6.62 -8.85
N GLY A 185 1.76 7.62 -9.67
CA GLY A 185 2.40 8.92 -9.69
C GLY A 185 1.92 9.79 -8.53
N MET A 186 1.75 11.09 -8.80
CA MET A 186 1.24 12.01 -7.77
C MET A 186 -0.24 11.71 -7.48
N VAL A 187 -0.54 11.44 -6.20
CA VAL A 187 -1.91 11.23 -5.69
C VAL A 187 -2.25 12.35 -4.72
N ASP A 188 -3.49 12.79 -4.70
CA ASP A 188 -4.01 13.83 -3.80
C ASP A 188 -4.24 13.24 -2.40
N THR A 189 -3.20 13.33 -1.57
CA THR A 189 -3.17 12.79 -0.20
C THR A 189 -2.27 13.66 0.68
N ASP A 190 -2.45 13.57 1.98
CA ASP A 190 -1.64 14.28 2.99
C ASP A 190 -0.23 13.70 3.19
N ILE A 191 0.17 12.68 2.41
CA ILE A 191 1.49 12.05 2.56
C ILE A 191 2.65 13.05 2.45
N ARG A 192 2.43 14.18 1.78
CA ARG A 192 3.42 15.26 1.61
C ARG A 192 3.40 16.30 2.72
N ALA A 193 2.55 16.17 3.73
CA ALA A 193 2.43 17.16 4.80
C ALA A 193 3.73 17.40 5.57
N SER A 194 4.63 16.39 5.60
CA SER A 194 5.99 16.52 6.19
C SER A 194 7.01 17.21 5.29
N SER A 195 6.64 17.58 4.05
CA SER A 195 7.54 18.19 3.06
C SER A 195 7.37 19.71 3.08
N ASP A 196 7.94 20.36 4.08
CA ASP A 196 7.79 21.78 4.39
C ASP A 196 8.85 22.69 3.73
N HIS A 197 9.77 22.11 2.94
CA HIS A 197 10.84 22.87 2.29
C HIS A 197 10.28 23.82 1.20
N PRO A 198 10.66 25.12 1.16
CA PRO A 198 10.08 26.10 0.23
C PRO A 198 10.17 25.72 -1.25
N VAL A 199 11.27 25.09 -1.67
CA VAL A 199 11.45 24.62 -3.06
C VAL A 199 10.43 23.54 -3.40
N VAL A 200 10.09 22.65 -2.45
CA VAL A 200 9.10 21.59 -2.64
C VAL A 200 7.69 22.16 -2.70
N ILE A 201 7.35 23.07 -1.79
CA ILE A 201 6.06 23.74 -1.76
C ILE A 201 5.83 24.47 -3.09
N ALA A 202 6.81 25.25 -3.56
CA ALA A 202 6.74 25.96 -4.83
C ALA A 202 6.54 24.99 -6.03
N ALA A 203 7.25 23.85 -6.06
CA ALA A 203 7.12 22.87 -7.11
C ALA A 203 5.71 22.22 -7.12
N ILE A 204 5.14 21.93 -5.95
CA ILE A 204 3.79 21.40 -5.82
C ILE A 204 2.74 22.41 -6.28
N GLN A 205 2.89 23.68 -5.90
CA GLN A 205 1.95 24.76 -6.27
C GLN A 205 1.97 25.08 -7.78
N ASN A 206 3.15 25.01 -8.40
CA ASN A 206 3.34 25.32 -9.81
C ASN A 206 3.09 24.15 -10.78
N ARG A 207 2.57 23.00 -10.27
CA ARG A 207 2.26 21.85 -11.13
C ARG A 207 1.18 22.22 -12.14
N LYS A 208 1.30 21.66 -13.36
CA LYS A 208 0.38 21.93 -14.48
C LYS A 208 -0.62 20.78 -14.74
N PHE A 209 -0.72 19.81 -13.85
CA PHE A 209 -1.62 18.67 -13.96
C PHE A 209 -2.37 18.45 -12.65
N SER A 210 -3.51 17.80 -12.71
CA SER A 210 -4.27 17.35 -11.54
C SER A 210 -3.67 16.02 -11.04
N PRO A 211 -3.40 15.85 -9.74
CA PRO A 211 -3.01 14.56 -9.19
C PRO A 211 -4.13 13.53 -9.33
N LEU A 212 -3.78 12.26 -9.28
CA LEU A 212 -4.76 11.17 -9.16
C LEU A 212 -5.52 11.30 -7.84
N SER A 213 -6.79 10.92 -7.84
CA SER A 213 -7.52 10.70 -6.60
C SER A 213 -7.12 9.36 -5.95
N PRO A 214 -7.20 9.23 -4.62
CA PRO A 214 -7.02 7.93 -3.94
C PRO A 214 -7.96 6.84 -4.46
N ALA A 215 -9.18 7.20 -4.86
CA ALA A 215 -10.18 6.27 -5.40
C ALA A 215 -9.77 5.67 -6.76
N GLU A 216 -9.10 6.45 -7.62
CA GLU A 216 -8.57 5.93 -8.89
C GLU A 216 -7.48 4.88 -8.65
N VAL A 217 -6.62 5.09 -7.64
CA VAL A 217 -5.61 4.09 -7.26
C VAL A 217 -6.25 2.87 -6.62
N ALA A 218 -7.28 3.04 -5.78
CA ALA A 218 -8.05 1.93 -5.21
C ALA A 218 -8.70 1.06 -6.29
N SER A 219 -9.19 1.67 -7.38
CA SER A 219 -9.75 0.95 -8.52
C SER A 219 -8.71 0.08 -9.23
N ALA A 220 -7.45 0.50 -9.30
CA ALA A 220 -6.37 -0.32 -9.86
C ALA A 220 -6.01 -1.51 -8.94
N VAL A 221 -6.09 -1.34 -7.61
CA VAL A 221 -5.96 -2.45 -6.66
C VAL A 221 -7.08 -3.46 -6.90
N LEU A 222 -8.34 -3.01 -6.98
CA LEU A 222 -9.49 -3.87 -7.25
C LEU A 222 -9.32 -4.64 -8.56
N PHE A 223 -8.87 -3.98 -9.64
CA PHE A 223 -8.57 -4.62 -10.93
C PHE A 223 -7.55 -5.76 -10.77
N ALA A 224 -6.45 -5.53 -10.04
CA ALA A 224 -5.46 -6.56 -9.80
C ALA A 224 -6.06 -7.77 -9.06
N LEU A 225 -6.91 -7.53 -8.06
CA LEU A 225 -7.52 -8.58 -7.24
C LEU A 225 -8.59 -9.38 -7.99
N GLN A 226 -9.24 -8.78 -8.99
CA GLN A 226 -10.25 -9.45 -9.83
C GLN A 226 -9.65 -10.31 -10.94
N SER A 227 -8.33 -10.33 -11.09
CA SER A 227 -7.68 -11.15 -12.11
C SER A 227 -7.90 -12.64 -11.88
N PRO A 228 -8.16 -13.43 -12.94
CA PRO A 228 -8.41 -14.86 -12.81
C PRO A 228 -7.21 -15.61 -12.19
N PRO A 229 -7.38 -16.85 -11.70
CA PRO A 229 -6.34 -17.59 -10.98
C PRO A 229 -5.03 -17.73 -11.74
N ASN A 230 -5.08 -17.89 -13.05
CA ASN A 230 -3.92 -18.09 -13.94
C ASN A 230 -3.25 -16.78 -14.40
N LEU A 231 -3.75 -15.62 -13.96
CA LEU A 231 -3.22 -14.31 -14.34
C LEU A 231 -2.85 -13.52 -13.07
N CYS A 232 -1.69 -12.94 -13.07
CA CYS A 232 -1.25 -11.98 -12.04
C CYS A 232 -0.75 -10.73 -12.76
N PRO A 233 -1.40 -9.57 -12.59
CA PRO A 233 -0.82 -8.31 -13.02
C PRO A 233 0.44 -8.02 -12.22
N ASP A 234 1.60 -8.06 -12.86
CA ASP A 234 2.89 -7.85 -12.19
C ASP A 234 3.07 -6.43 -11.71
N LEU A 235 2.70 -5.48 -12.59
CA LEU A 235 2.86 -4.06 -12.39
C LEU A 235 1.72 -3.30 -13.04
N ILE A 236 1.10 -2.42 -12.27
CA ILE A 236 0.14 -1.44 -12.75
C ILE A 236 0.68 -0.04 -12.43
N GLU A 237 1.14 0.66 -13.43
CA GLU A 237 1.64 2.01 -13.31
C GLU A 237 0.53 3.01 -13.67
N LEU A 238 0.31 4.01 -12.81
CA LEU A 238 -0.71 5.02 -12.96
C LEU A 238 -0.06 6.41 -12.96
N ARG A 239 -0.34 7.20 -13.98
CA ARG A 239 0.16 8.58 -14.08
C ARG A 239 -0.98 9.56 -14.21
N PRO A 240 -0.91 10.71 -13.52
CA PRO A 240 -1.80 11.82 -13.86
C PRO A 240 -1.63 12.21 -15.33
N GLN A 241 -2.72 12.47 -16.02
CA GLN A 241 -2.65 12.94 -17.41
C GLN A 241 -1.91 14.27 -17.46
N GLY A 242 -0.92 14.39 -18.35
CA GLY A 242 -0.08 15.58 -18.50
C GLY A 242 1.08 15.68 -17.50
N SER A 243 1.30 14.68 -16.63
CA SER A 243 2.53 14.57 -15.85
C SER A 243 3.58 13.83 -16.69
N VAL A 244 4.52 14.56 -17.24
CA VAL A 244 5.66 13.99 -17.98
C VAL A 244 6.87 13.99 -17.10
#